data_c7477c4bca9dcf144e2ab86334f94529
#
_entry.id   c7477c4bca9dcf144e2ab86334f94529
#
_cell.length_a   1.000
_cell.length_b   1.000
_cell.length_c   1.000
_cell.angle_alpha   90.00
_cell.angle_beta   90.00
_cell.angle_gamma   90.00
#
_symmetry.space_group_name_H-M   'P 1'
#
loop_
_entity.id
_entity.type
_entity.pdbx_description
1 polymer ?
#
loop_
_entity_poly.entity_id
_entity_poly.type
_entity_poly.pdbx_seq_one_letter_code
_entity_poly.pdbx_strand_id
1 'polypeptide(L)'
;FRQPALSDYATGYTISYRDLALQIAHLHYIYKETGIQRGDRIALMGADSVHWCVIFMATITYGAVIVPILQDFNAEDAKTIINHSEAKLLFIDDLILAKLNPEEDLPMVQTIFDIKKISWRYARSGMPYDYKRLLPFAPFVARFYPKGFRRADIVYPEVGNDELVVINYTSGTTGFSKGVLITAGNLAGNALYAQKLDLMYSGEQIICFLPLAHTYSCAFNMLAALYIGVHTHILGKVPSPKILMKAFAEVRPVLIISVPLILEKIYKQSIIPVLERSSIKTLLRIPLLRKLVYRVIRKKLTDGLGGNFREVIVGGAPLSTEVAAFLHRIGFPLTVGYGMTECAPLISYSNHRRWVPLSAGRALP
;
A
#
# COMPACT_ATOMS: atom_id res chain seq x y z
N PHE A 1 6.44 -20.19 -3.58
CA PHE A 1 7.12 -19.52 -4.70
C PHE A 1 6.21 -19.36 -5.93
N ARG A 2 5.33 -20.32 -6.22
CA ARG A 2 4.35 -20.24 -7.32
C ARG A 2 2.97 -19.68 -6.89
N GLN A 3 2.79 -19.39 -5.61
CA GLN A 3 1.55 -18.79 -5.09
C GLN A 3 1.40 -17.36 -5.64
N PRO A 4 0.16 -16.89 -5.89
CA PRO A 4 -0.10 -15.49 -6.23
C PRO A 4 0.44 -14.56 -5.13
N ALA A 5 1.05 -13.45 -5.54
CA ALA A 5 1.57 -12.43 -4.64
C ALA A 5 0.75 -11.13 -4.74
N LEU A 6 0.57 -10.63 -5.95
CA LEU A 6 -0.07 -9.35 -6.23
C LEU A 6 -1.02 -9.49 -7.42
N SER A 7 -2.15 -8.80 -7.37
CA SER A 7 -3.09 -8.68 -8.49
C SER A 7 -3.60 -7.25 -8.63
N ASP A 8 -3.72 -6.78 -9.86
CA ASP A 8 -4.51 -5.60 -10.19
C ASP A 8 -5.98 -6.02 -10.32
N TYR A 9 -6.80 -5.65 -9.36
CA TYR A 9 -8.20 -6.08 -9.31
C TYR A 9 -9.00 -5.70 -10.55
N ALA A 10 -8.76 -4.51 -11.11
CA ALA A 10 -9.51 -4.01 -12.25
C ALA A 10 -9.21 -4.76 -13.57
N THR A 11 -7.98 -5.21 -13.77
CA THR A 11 -7.52 -5.87 -15.01
C THR A 11 -7.42 -7.39 -14.86
N GLY A 12 -7.36 -7.89 -13.63
CA GLY A 12 -7.07 -9.29 -13.33
C GLY A 12 -5.59 -9.68 -13.54
N TYR A 13 -4.72 -8.73 -13.87
CA TYR A 13 -3.29 -9.00 -13.98
C TYR A 13 -2.72 -9.47 -12.65
N THR A 14 -2.21 -10.69 -12.64
CA THR A 14 -1.74 -11.37 -11.42
C THR A 14 -0.32 -11.88 -11.61
N ILE A 15 0.53 -11.66 -10.62
CA ILE A 15 1.88 -12.21 -10.55
C ILE A 15 2.07 -13.11 -9.33
N SER A 16 2.84 -14.18 -9.49
CA SER A 16 3.28 -15.00 -8.37
C SER A 16 4.48 -14.39 -7.64
N TYR A 17 4.84 -14.94 -6.48
CA TYR A 17 6.09 -14.58 -5.79
C TYR A 17 7.33 -14.83 -6.64
N ARG A 18 7.28 -15.83 -7.55
CA ARG A 18 8.34 -16.08 -8.52
C ARG A 18 8.43 -14.95 -9.55
N ASP A 19 7.29 -14.52 -10.08
CA ASP A 19 7.24 -13.48 -11.10
C ASP A 19 7.61 -12.12 -10.50
N LEU A 20 7.23 -11.86 -9.24
CA LEU A 20 7.68 -10.69 -8.49
C LEU A 20 9.21 -10.64 -8.41
N ALA A 21 9.84 -11.74 -7.96
CA ALA A 21 11.30 -11.81 -7.86
C ALA A 21 12.00 -11.66 -9.23
N LEU A 22 11.42 -12.22 -10.30
CA LEU A 22 11.93 -12.09 -11.66
C LEU A 22 11.81 -10.66 -12.20
N GLN A 23 10.70 -9.98 -11.92
CA GLN A 23 10.52 -8.57 -12.30
C GLN A 23 11.44 -7.64 -11.50
N ILE A 24 11.68 -7.94 -10.21
CA ILE A 24 12.70 -7.24 -9.41
C ILE A 24 14.09 -7.40 -10.07
N ALA A 25 14.48 -8.61 -10.47
CA ALA A 25 15.75 -8.85 -11.14
C ALA A 25 15.88 -8.06 -12.45
N HIS A 26 14.79 -7.92 -13.21
CA HIS A 26 14.76 -7.08 -14.41
C HIS A 26 14.97 -5.60 -14.09
N LEU A 27 14.33 -5.08 -13.05
CA LEU A 27 14.55 -3.69 -12.63
C LEU A 27 15.94 -3.46 -12.08
N HIS A 28 16.53 -4.41 -11.35
CA HIS A 28 17.95 -4.34 -10.93
C HIS A 28 18.89 -4.25 -12.15
N TYR A 29 18.59 -5.02 -13.22
CA TYR A 29 19.31 -4.89 -14.48
C TYR A 29 19.16 -3.47 -15.06
N ILE A 30 17.93 -2.94 -15.14
CA ILE A 30 17.69 -1.57 -15.62
C ILE A 30 18.46 -0.55 -14.78
N TYR A 31 18.40 -0.62 -13.46
CA TYR A 31 19.10 0.30 -12.56
C TYR A 31 20.62 0.28 -12.79
N LYS A 32 21.21 -0.91 -12.93
CA LYS A 32 22.61 -1.06 -13.24
C LYS A 32 22.98 -0.43 -14.58
N GLU A 33 22.22 -0.73 -15.64
CA GLU A 33 22.47 -0.21 -17.00
C GLU A 33 22.20 1.31 -17.12
N THR A 34 21.38 1.88 -16.23
CA THR A 34 21.12 3.33 -16.15
C THR A 34 22.02 4.04 -15.13
N GLY A 35 23.00 3.35 -14.55
CA GLY A 35 24.00 3.93 -13.67
C GLY A 35 23.51 4.31 -12.28
N ILE A 36 22.34 3.81 -11.87
CA ILE A 36 21.85 3.99 -10.50
C ILE A 36 22.78 3.29 -9.52
N GLN A 37 23.18 4.00 -8.49
CA GLN A 37 24.04 3.52 -7.43
C GLN A 37 23.26 3.32 -6.12
N ARG A 38 23.85 2.61 -5.18
CA ARG A 38 23.34 2.51 -3.80
C ARG A 38 23.13 3.91 -3.20
N GLY A 39 22.00 4.13 -2.56
CA GLY A 39 21.63 5.41 -1.97
C GLY A 39 21.11 6.47 -2.96
N ASP A 40 21.13 6.20 -4.26
CA ASP A 40 20.47 7.10 -5.23
C ASP A 40 18.96 7.09 -5.06
N ARG A 41 18.33 8.24 -5.26
CA ARG A 41 16.88 8.39 -5.10
C ARG A 41 16.17 8.09 -6.41
N ILE A 42 15.11 7.29 -6.30
CA ILE A 42 14.20 6.91 -7.39
C ILE A 42 12.80 7.38 -7.02
N ALA A 43 12.24 8.32 -7.76
CA ALA A 43 10.87 8.78 -7.53
C ALA A 43 9.86 7.86 -8.22
N LEU A 44 8.71 7.67 -7.57
CA LEU A 44 7.63 6.81 -8.03
C LEU A 44 6.29 7.52 -7.86
N MET A 45 5.65 7.87 -8.98
CA MET A 45 4.37 8.58 -9.00
C MET A 45 3.39 7.98 -9.99
N GLY A 46 2.29 7.46 -9.53
CA GLY A 46 1.24 6.89 -10.37
C GLY A 46 0.22 6.08 -9.57
N ALA A 47 -0.75 5.53 -10.27
CA ALA A 47 -1.77 4.70 -9.63
C ALA A 47 -1.16 3.44 -9.01
N ASP A 48 -1.66 3.08 -7.82
CA ASP A 48 -1.32 1.83 -7.17
C ASP A 48 -1.59 0.65 -8.12
N SER A 49 -0.59 -0.20 -8.27
CA SER A 49 -0.65 -1.32 -9.20
C SER A 49 0.39 -2.39 -8.84
N VAL A 50 0.29 -3.53 -9.47
CA VAL A 50 1.34 -4.56 -9.38
C VAL A 50 2.71 -3.98 -9.73
N HIS A 51 2.82 -3.18 -10.81
CA HIS A 51 4.08 -2.56 -11.19
C HIS A 51 4.59 -1.54 -10.18
N TRP A 52 3.69 -0.79 -9.53
CA TRP A 52 4.05 0.11 -8.43
C TRP A 52 4.77 -0.67 -7.31
N CYS A 53 4.18 -1.79 -6.89
CA CYS A 53 4.77 -2.65 -5.85
C CYS A 53 6.11 -3.26 -6.29
N VAL A 54 6.21 -3.70 -7.55
CA VAL A 54 7.46 -4.25 -8.12
C VAL A 54 8.57 -3.19 -8.12
N ILE A 55 8.27 -1.95 -8.55
CA ILE A 55 9.24 -0.85 -8.58
C ILE A 55 9.70 -0.51 -7.16
N PHE A 56 8.75 -0.40 -6.22
CA PHE A 56 9.07 -0.15 -4.81
C PHE A 56 10.01 -1.22 -4.25
N MET A 57 9.65 -2.50 -4.39
CA MET A 57 10.46 -3.62 -3.91
C MET A 57 11.82 -3.69 -4.60
N ALA A 58 11.88 -3.49 -5.91
CA ALA A 58 13.14 -3.49 -6.65
C ALA A 58 14.07 -2.37 -6.15
N THR A 59 13.54 -1.18 -5.88
CA THR A 59 14.34 -0.06 -5.42
C THR A 59 14.97 -0.33 -4.05
N ILE A 60 14.18 -0.74 -3.07
CA ILE A 60 14.70 -0.99 -1.71
C ILE A 60 15.63 -2.19 -1.66
N THR A 61 15.38 -3.24 -2.46
CA THR A 61 16.23 -4.44 -2.52
C THR A 61 17.51 -4.23 -3.35
N TYR A 62 17.58 -3.17 -4.15
CA TYR A 62 18.80 -2.73 -4.83
C TYR A 62 19.74 -1.94 -3.91
N GLY A 63 19.21 -1.42 -2.79
CA GLY A 63 19.89 -0.48 -1.91
C GLY A 63 19.80 0.97 -2.39
N ALA A 64 18.87 1.28 -3.29
CA ALA A 64 18.48 2.64 -3.65
C ALA A 64 17.35 3.13 -2.74
N VAL A 65 17.07 4.42 -2.76
CA VAL A 65 16.08 5.08 -1.92
C VAL A 65 14.84 5.39 -2.74
N ILE A 66 13.71 4.79 -2.40
CA ILE A 66 12.44 5.09 -3.07
C ILE A 66 11.80 6.36 -2.51
N VAL A 67 11.24 7.19 -3.39
CA VAL A 67 10.48 8.39 -3.06
C VAL A 67 9.06 8.22 -3.60
N PRO A 68 8.15 7.58 -2.83
CA PRO A 68 6.79 7.38 -3.27
C PRO A 68 6.00 8.70 -3.18
N ILE A 69 5.37 9.09 -4.28
CA ILE A 69 4.60 10.34 -4.42
C ILE A 69 3.14 9.97 -4.65
N LEU A 70 2.23 10.59 -3.91
CA LEU A 70 0.80 10.40 -4.08
C LEU A 70 0.37 10.80 -5.50
N GLN A 71 -0.39 9.94 -6.16
CA GLN A 71 -0.89 10.18 -7.52
C GLN A 71 -1.79 11.44 -7.64
N ASP A 72 -2.43 11.84 -6.53
CA ASP A 72 -3.36 12.96 -6.47
C ASP A 72 -2.67 14.32 -6.27
N PHE A 73 -1.34 14.34 -6.10
CA PHE A 73 -0.60 15.59 -6.07
C PHE A 73 -0.63 16.26 -7.44
N ASN A 74 -0.75 17.58 -7.43
CA ASN A 74 -0.65 18.37 -8.66
C ASN A 74 0.80 18.36 -9.22
N ALA A 75 0.98 18.84 -10.44
CA ALA A 75 2.28 18.82 -11.12
C ALA A 75 3.35 19.64 -10.38
N GLU A 76 2.99 20.77 -9.77
CA GLU A 76 3.92 21.65 -9.04
C GLU A 76 4.39 20.99 -7.73
N ASP A 77 3.48 20.36 -6.99
CA ASP A 77 3.84 19.60 -5.79
C ASP A 77 4.75 18.43 -6.13
N ALA A 78 4.42 17.70 -7.21
CA ALA A 78 5.23 16.58 -7.69
C ALA A 78 6.64 17.05 -8.10
N LYS A 79 6.75 18.11 -8.89
CA LYS A 79 8.01 18.75 -9.28
C LYS A 79 8.84 19.14 -8.07
N THR A 80 8.22 19.77 -7.08
CA THR A 80 8.88 20.19 -5.83
C THR A 80 9.47 18.99 -5.10
N ILE A 81 8.70 17.90 -4.94
CA ILE A 81 9.14 16.69 -4.25
C ILE A 81 10.27 15.99 -5.01
N ILE A 82 10.12 15.83 -6.32
CA ILE A 82 11.13 15.17 -7.17
C ILE A 82 12.47 15.94 -7.10
N ASN A 83 12.44 17.26 -7.20
CA ASN A 83 13.63 18.07 -7.14
C ASN A 83 14.25 18.11 -5.73
N HIS A 84 13.43 18.30 -4.69
CA HIS A 84 13.91 18.32 -3.30
C HIS A 84 14.52 16.97 -2.88
N SER A 85 13.99 15.86 -3.37
CA SER A 85 14.56 14.54 -3.13
C SER A 85 15.83 14.27 -3.94
N GLU A 86 16.16 15.11 -4.92
CA GLU A 86 17.25 14.91 -5.90
C GLU A 86 17.17 13.56 -6.60
N ALA A 87 15.95 13.15 -6.98
CA ALA A 87 15.73 11.88 -7.63
C ALA A 87 16.43 11.84 -9.01
N LYS A 88 17.23 10.80 -9.25
CA LYS A 88 17.95 10.59 -10.52
C LYS A 88 17.11 9.83 -11.54
N LEU A 89 16.22 8.96 -11.10
CA LEU A 89 15.33 8.17 -11.93
C LEU A 89 13.88 8.38 -11.48
N LEU A 90 12.96 8.44 -12.43
CA LEU A 90 11.55 8.66 -12.18
C LEU A 90 10.71 7.59 -12.88
N PHE A 91 9.86 6.91 -12.13
CA PHE A 91 8.74 6.15 -12.66
C PHE A 91 7.47 6.96 -12.51
N ILE A 92 6.76 7.21 -13.60
CA ILE A 92 5.59 8.10 -13.59
C ILE A 92 4.51 7.64 -14.58
N ASP A 93 3.25 7.98 -14.30
CA ASP A 93 2.15 7.77 -15.24
C ASP A 93 2.25 8.80 -16.38
N ASP A 94 2.07 8.34 -17.64
CA ASP A 94 2.16 9.19 -18.84
C ASP A 94 1.24 10.43 -18.78
N LEU A 95 0.06 10.31 -18.14
CA LEU A 95 -0.88 11.43 -17.99
C LEU A 95 -0.36 12.52 -17.04
N ILE A 96 0.47 12.15 -16.07
CA ILE A 96 1.10 13.09 -15.16
C ILE A 96 2.33 13.71 -15.84
N LEU A 97 3.14 12.87 -16.49
CA LEU A 97 4.33 13.30 -17.23
C LEU A 97 4.00 14.35 -18.30
N ALA A 98 2.87 14.22 -18.99
CA ALA A 98 2.42 15.17 -20.01
C ALA A 98 2.23 16.62 -19.50
N LYS A 99 2.21 16.81 -18.17
CA LYS A 99 2.08 18.12 -17.53
C LYS A 99 3.42 18.72 -17.08
N LEU A 100 4.53 18.03 -17.34
CA LEU A 100 5.88 18.42 -16.94
C LEU A 100 6.78 18.53 -18.17
N ASN A 101 7.71 19.47 -18.15
CA ASN A 101 8.83 19.51 -19.09
C ASN A 101 10.09 18.96 -18.40
N PRO A 102 10.52 17.72 -18.67
CA PRO A 102 11.64 17.10 -17.95
C PRO A 102 12.96 17.89 -18.02
N GLU A 103 13.22 18.58 -19.13
CA GLU A 103 14.47 19.38 -19.28
C GLU A 103 14.51 20.60 -18.35
N GLU A 104 13.38 21.27 -18.17
CA GLU A 104 13.28 22.52 -17.41
C GLU A 104 12.85 22.24 -15.96
N ASP A 105 11.86 21.36 -15.78
CA ASP A 105 11.22 21.14 -14.49
C ASP A 105 11.97 20.18 -13.59
N LEU A 106 12.73 19.22 -14.15
CA LEU A 106 13.33 18.09 -13.43
C LEU A 106 14.85 17.99 -13.67
N PRO A 107 15.65 19.01 -13.29
CA PRO A 107 17.07 19.11 -13.67
C PRO A 107 17.95 17.96 -13.17
N MET A 108 17.59 17.31 -12.06
CA MET A 108 18.35 16.16 -11.50
C MET A 108 17.95 14.82 -12.08
N VAL A 109 16.77 14.72 -12.72
CA VAL A 109 16.28 13.48 -13.30
C VAL A 109 17.05 13.16 -14.57
N GLN A 110 17.71 12.01 -14.58
CA GLN A 110 18.50 11.51 -15.70
C GLN A 110 17.66 10.71 -16.68
N THR A 111 16.69 9.94 -16.17
CA THR A 111 15.84 9.11 -17.00
C THR A 111 14.44 8.92 -16.41
N ILE A 112 13.45 8.75 -17.29
CA ILE A 112 12.05 8.57 -16.91
C ILE A 112 11.49 7.33 -17.60
N PHE A 113 10.78 6.52 -16.82
CA PHE A 113 10.03 5.35 -17.28
C PHE A 113 8.54 5.51 -16.99
N ASP A 114 7.71 5.01 -17.90
CA ASP A 114 6.30 4.79 -17.64
C ASP A 114 6.10 3.65 -16.62
N ILE A 115 5.25 3.89 -15.64
CA ILE A 115 4.99 2.92 -14.57
C ILE A 115 4.24 1.67 -15.06
N LYS A 116 3.36 1.79 -16.07
CA LYS A 116 2.48 0.70 -16.49
C LYS A 116 3.18 -0.37 -17.31
N LYS A 117 4.18 0.04 -18.12
CA LYS A 117 4.89 -0.87 -19.04
C LYS A 117 6.37 -0.97 -18.72
N ILE A 118 6.86 -0.18 -17.75
CA ILE A 118 8.30 -0.06 -17.44
C ILE A 118 9.07 0.22 -18.73
N SER A 119 8.53 1.13 -19.54
CA SER A 119 9.09 1.53 -20.82
C SER A 119 9.67 2.94 -20.74
N TRP A 120 10.81 3.10 -21.33
CA TRP A 120 11.52 4.36 -21.37
C TRP A 120 10.70 5.49 -22.03
N ARG A 121 10.76 6.70 -21.49
CA ARG A 121 10.09 7.91 -21.96
C ARG A 121 11.03 9.06 -22.23
N TYR A 122 12.04 9.22 -21.40
CA TYR A 122 12.97 10.34 -21.47
C TYR A 122 14.35 9.92 -20.95
N ALA A 123 15.39 10.46 -21.57
CA ALA A 123 16.76 10.45 -21.06
C ALA A 123 17.42 11.81 -21.33
N ARG A 124 18.07 12.32 -20.32
CA ARG A 124 18.82 13.59 -20.42
C ARG A 124 20.00 13.44 -21.37
N SER A 125 20.22 14.48 -22.20
CA SER A 125 21.34 14.51 -23.14
C SER A 125 22.70 14.45 -22.42
N GLY A 126 23.69 13.82 -23.07
CA GLY A 126 25.04 13.71 -22.52
C GLY A 126 25.25 12.62 -21.46
N MET A 127 24.24 11.84 -21.13
CA MET A 127 24.43 10.70 -20.23
C MET A 127 25.18 9.55 -20.94
N PRO A 128 26.10 8.85 -20.24
CA PRO A 128 26.91 7.80 -20.84
C PRO A 128 26.14 6.50 -21.10
N TYR A 129 24.84 6.47 -20.84
CA TYR A 129 24.02 5.27 -20.93
C TYR A 129 23.21 5.26 -22.23
N ASP A 130 23.21 4.10 -22.91
CA ASP A 130 22.39 3.89 -24.11
C ASP A 130 21.09 3.18 -23.76
N TYR A 131 20.06 3.96 -23.45
CA TYR A 131 18.74 3.47 -23.06
C TYR A 131 18.05 2.63 -24.14
N LYS A 132 18.47 2.77 -25.42
CA LYS A 132 17.97 1.97 -26.54
C LYS A 132 18.43 0.52 -26.47
N ARG A 133 19.51 0.25 -25.70
CA ARG A 133 20.04 -1.11 -25.48
C ARG A 133 19.42 -1.81 -24.28
N LEU A 134 18.59 -1.13 -23.48
CA LEU A 134 17.90 -1.78 -22.39
C LEU A 134 17.03 -2.91 -22.93
N LEU A 135 17.22 -4.10 -22.39
CA LEU A 135 16.41 -5.25 -22.78
C LEU A 135 15.00 -5.13 -22.19
N PRO A 136 13.94 -5.18 -23.00
CA PRO A 136 12.59 -5.39 -22.51
C PRO A 136 12.49 -6.71 -21.73
N PHE A 137 11.44 -6.88 -20.93
CA PHE A 137 11.32 -8.01 -20.00
C PHE A 137 11.51 -9.38 -20.66
N ALA A 138 10.85 -9.67 -21.78
CA ALA A 138 10.94 -10.98 -22.44
C ALA A 138 12.35 -11.26 -22.99
N PRO A 139 13.03 -10.36 -23.74
CA PRO A 139 14.43 -10.52 -24.12
C PRO A 139 15.39 -10.64 -22.94
N PHE A 140 15.16 -9.91 -21.84
CA PHE A 140 15.94 -10.05 -20.61
C PHE A 140 15.83 -11.46 -20.04
N VAL A 141 14.61 -11.99 -19.91
CA VAL A 141 14.40 -13.36 -19.41
C VAL A 141 15.06 -14.39 -20.31
N ALA A 142 14.90 -14.27 -21.63
CA ALA A 142 15.51 -15.20 -22.60
C ALA A 142 17.03 -15.20 -22.53
N ARG A 143 17.65 -14.04 -22.28
CA ARG A 143 19.10 -13.89 -22.19
C ARG A 143 19.68 -14.40 -20.87
N PHE A 144 19.10 -13.99 -19.74
CA PHE A 144 19.69 -14.25 -18.42
C PHE A 144 19.17 -15.52 -17.75
N TYR A 145 17.96 -15.97 -18.13
CA TYR A 145 17.28 -17.12 -17.52
C TYR A 145 16.73 -18.11 -18.57
N PRO A 146 17.55 -18.56 -19.55
CA PRO A 146 17.07 -19.42 -20.65
C PRO A 146 16.52 -20.78 -20.18
N LYS A 147 16.96 -21.24 -18.99
CA LYS A 147 16.45 -22.48 -18.33
C LYS A 147 15.35 -22.20 -17.31
N GLY A 148 14.79 -20.99 -17.30
CA GLY A 148 13.79 -20.50 -16.34
C GLY A 148 14.40 -19.99 -15.04
N PHE A 149 13.69 -19.07 -14.42
CA PHE A 149 14.09 -18.43 -13.15
C PHE A 149 13.78 -19.34 -11.96
N ARG A 150 14.74 -19.53 -11.05
CA ARG A 150 14.65 -20.40 -9.88
C ARG A 150 14.91 -19.62 -8.60
N ARG A 151 14.56 -20.19 -7.45
CA ARG A 151 14.77 -19.57 -6.13
C ARG A 151 16.26 -19.23 -5.88
N ALA A 152 17.18 -20.05 -6.37
CA ALA A 152 18.62 -19.82 -6.26
C ALA A 152 19.12 -18.63 -7.09
N ASP A 153 18.33 -18.17 -8.06
CA ASP A 153 18.68 -17.02 -8.91
C ASP A 153 18.31 -15.67 -8.23
N ILE A 154 17.65 -15.72 -7.06
CA ILE A 154 17.34 -14.53 -6.26
C ILE A 154 18.61 -14.14 -5.50
N VAL A 155 19.29 -13.11 -6.00
CA VAL A 155 20.47 -12.53 -5.38
C VAL A 155 20.25 -11.03 -5.24
N TYR A 156 20.05 -10.58 -4.01
CA TYR A 156 19.90 -9.15 -3.70
C TYR A 156 21.12 -8.65 -2.94
N PRO A 157 21.54 -7.38 -3.15
CA PRO A 157 22.51 -6.75 -2.27
C PRO A 157 22.05 -6.79 -0.81
N GLU A 158 22.96 -6.95 0.10
CA GLU A 158 22.64 -6.80 1.51
C GLU A 158 22.36 -5.33 1.84
N VAL A 159 21.25 -5.05 2.51
CA VAL A 159 20.83 -3.72 2.95
C VAL A 159 20.78 -3.74 4.48
N GLY A 160 21.59 -2.90 5.10
CA GLY A 160 21.68 -2.79 6.56
C GLY A 160 20.44 -2.11 7.17
N ASN A 161 20.16 -2.45 8.42
CA ASN A 161 18.97 -1.91 9.12
C ASN A 161 18.97 -0.38 9.21
N ASP A 162 20.13 0.25 9.31
CA ASP A 162 20.26 1.72 9.44
C ASP A 162 20.31 2.43 8.09
N GLU A 163 20.30 1.70 6.99
CA GLU A 163 20.32 2.30 5.67
C GLU A 163 18.97 2.93 5.32
N LEU A 164 19.05 4.17 4.81
CA LEU A 164 17.91 4.86 4.26
C LEU A 164 17.39 4.13 3.02
N VAL A 165 16.11 3.81 3.00
CA VAL A 165 15.47 3.12 1.86
C VAL A 165 14.22 3.82 1.35
N VAL A 166 13.59 4.70 2.15
CA VAL A 166 12.40 5.46 1.73
C VAL A 166 12.53 6.91 2.21
N ILE A 167 12.16 7.86 1.34
CA ILE A 167 11.85 9.25 1.73
C ILE A 167 10.37 9.46 1.47
N ASN A 168 9.57 9.51 2.53
CA ASN A 168 8.13 9.68 2.43
C ASN A 168 7.71 11.11 2.75
N TYR A 169 7.10 11.80 1.78
CA TYR A 169 6.72 13.20 1.94
C TYR A 169 5.34 13.32 2.60
N THR A 170 5.27 14.16 3.62
CA THR A 170 4.04 14.50 4.33
C THR A 170 3.68 15.96 4.10
N SER A 171 2.38 16.27 4.05
CA SER A 171 1.90 17.66 4.02
C SER A 171 2.25 18.32 5.35
N GLY A 172 3.25 19.20 5.34
CA GLY A 172 3.64 19.98 6.52
C GLY A 172 2.57 20.98 6.93
N THR A 173 2.41 21.21 8.23
CA THR A 173 1.54 22.28 8.77
C THR A 173 1.97 23.68 8.32
N THR A 174 3.17 23.83 7.78
CA THR A 174 3.78 25.08 7.27
C THR A 174 3.62 25.27 5.77
N GLY A 175 2.85 24.41 5.08
CA GLY A 175 2.63 24.49 3.62
C GLY A 175 3.72 23.85 2.75
N PHE A 176 4.86 23.46 3.32
CA PHE A 176 5.91 22.73 2.61
C PHE A 176 5.89 21.25 2.96
N SER A 177 6.00 20.39 1.95
CA SER A 177 6.14 18.95 2.16
C SER A 177 7.47 18.64 2.85
N LYS A 178 7.44 17.84 3.90
CA LYS A 178 8.63 17.37 4.63
C LYS A 178 8.92 15.92 4.24
N GLY A 179 10.17 15.63 3.87
CA GLY A 179 10.64 14.28 3.58
C GLY A 179 11.02 13.55 4.88
N VAL A 180 10.23 12.57 5.24
CA VAL A 180 10.53 11.68 6.38
C VAL A 180 11.47 10.58 5.90
N LEU A 181 12.61 10.46 6.57
CA LEU A 181 13.65 9.47 6.29
C LEU A 181 13.32 8.15 7.00
N ILE A 182 13.16 7.08 6.25
CA ILE A 182 12.78 5.76 6.77
C ILE A 182 13.86 4.74 6.40
N THR A 183 14.39 4.07 7.40
CA THR A 183 15.42 3.04 7.21
C THR A 183 14.82 1.66 6.90
N ALA A 184 15.65 0.74 6.43
CA ALA A 184 15.26 -0.64 6.21
C ALA A 184 14.78 -1.31 7.50
N GLY A 185 15.44 -1.05 8.63
CA GLY A 185 15.04 -1.56 9.94
C GLY A 185 13.67 -1.06 10.40
N ASN A 186 13.34 0.21 10.09
CA ASN A 186 12.01 0.76 10.41
C ASN A 186 10.89 0.01 9.65
N LEU A 187 11.09 -0.27 8.35
CA LEU A 187 10.11 -1.04 7.56
C LEU A 187 10.03 -2.49 8.03
N ALA A 188 11.19 -3.14 8.25
CA ALA A 188 11.26 -4.53 8.67
C ALA A 188 10.58 -4.74 10.04
N GLY A 189 10.79 -3.81 10.99
CA GLY A 189 10.16 -3.86 12.31
C GLY A 189 8.63 -3.91 12.25
N ASN A 190 8.01 -3.09 11.39
CA ASN A 190 6.56 -3.09 11.18
C ASN A 190 6.06 -4.40 10.54
N ALA A 191 6.76 -4.92 9.53
CA ALA A 191 6.40 -6.18 8.88
C ALA A 191 6.52 -7.39 9.82
N LEU A 192 7.60 -7.46 10.61
CA LEU A 192 7.82 -8.48 11.64
C LEU A 192 6.77 -8.41 12.75
N TYR A 193 6.40 -7.20 13.16
CA TYR A 193 5.34 -7.02 14.15
C TYR A 193 3.99 -7.51 13.61
N ALA A 194 3.64 -7.15 12.36
CA ALA A 194 2.41 -7.62 11.73
C ALA A 194 2.32 -9.16 11.66
N GLN A 195 3.43 -9.84 11.42
CA GLN A 195 3.49 -11.32 11.45
C GLN A 195 3.16 -11.85 12.85
N LYS A 196 3.68 -11.22 13.92
CA LYS A 196 3.41 -11.62 15.31
C LYS A 196 1.96 -11.43 15.74
N LEU A 197 1.17 -10.61 15.01
CA LEU A 197 -0.24 -10.40 15.33
C LEU A 197 -1.13 -11.60 14.99
N ASP A 198 -0.65 -12.53 14.17
CA ASP A 198 -1.39 -13.75 13.80
C ASP A 198 -2.73 -13.49 13.09
N LEU A 199 -2.78 -12.39 12.33
CA LEU A 199 -3.99 -11.93 11.62
C LEU A 199 -4.04 -12.37 10.16
N MET A 200 -2.91 -12.78 9.61
CA MET A 200 -2.76 -13.23 8.21
C MET A 200 -1.84 -14.43 8.14
N TYR A 201 -2.11 -15.34 7.20
CA TYR A 201 -1.27 -16.53 6.94
C TYR A 201 -0.96 -16.67 5.45
N SER A 202 0.13 -17.38 5.14
CA SER A 202 0.55 -17.63 3.77
C SER A 202 -0.55 -18.28 2.93
N GLY A 203 -0.77 -17.75 1.72
CA GLY A 203 -1.81 -18.19 0.79
C GLY A 203 -3.19 -17.56 1.00
N GLU A 204 -3.37 -16.77 2.06
CA GLU A 204 -4.60 -15.99 2.26
C GLU A 204 -4.61 -14.72 1.40
N GLN A 205 -5.74 -14.00 1.41
CA GLN A 205 -5.98 -12.86 0.53
C GLN A 205 -6.41 -11.63 1.31
N ILE A 206 -5.94 -10.46 0.85
CA ILE A 206 -6.38 -9.15 1.32
C ILE A 206 -6.66 -8.20 0.15
N ILE A 207 -7.31 -7.08 0.44
CA ILE A 207 -7.56 -6.00 -0.53
C ILE A 207 -6.81 -4.75 -0.09
N CYS A 208 -6.03 -4.18 -1.01
CA CYS A 208 -5.42 -2.88 -0.89
C CYS A 208 -6.26 -1.85 -1.64
N PHE A 209 -6.88 -0.92 -0.92
CA PHE A 209 -7.69 0.18 -1.47
C PHE A 209 -7.29 1.55 -0.89
N LEU A 210 -6.28 1.58 -0.04
CA LEU A 210 -5.64 2.78 0.48
C LEU A 210 -4.37 3.05 -0.31
N PRO A 211 -3.99 4.33 -0.54
CA PRO A 211 -2.80 4.66 -1.32
C PRO A 211 -1.52 4.01 -0.76
N LEU A 212 -0.80 3.30 -1.61
CA LEU A 212 0.47 2.64 -1.24
C LEU A 212 1.61 3.64 -0.97
N ALA A 213 1.51 4.86 -1.49
CA ALA A 213 2.45 5.93 -1.16
C ALA A 213 2.33 6.41 0.31
N HIS A 214 1.24 6.07 1.03
CA HIS A 214 1.16 6.27 2.47
C HIS A 214 1.78 5.10 3.23
N THR A 215 2.63 5.41 4.23
CA THR A 215 3.33 4.39 5.03
C THR A 215 2.42 3.35 5.65
N TYR A 216 1.20 3.73 6.07
CA TYR A 216 0.23 2.81 6.65
C TYR A 216 -0.19 1.69 5.68
N SER A 217 -0.58 2.05 4.45
CA SER A 217 -0.93 1.07 3.43
C SER A 217 0.29 0.30 2.93
N CYS A 218 1.41 0.99 2.70
CA CYS A 218 2.68 0.39 2.29
C CYS A 218 3.11 -0.72 3.26
N ALA A 219 3.14 -0.41 4.56
CA ALA A 219 3.61 -1.35 5.58
C ALA A 219 2.71 -2.58 5.70
N PHE A 220 1.38 -2.41 5.72
CA PHE A 220 0.47 -3.51 6.07
C PHE A 220 -0.23 -4.18 4.88
N ASN A 221 -0.59 -3.41 3.82
CA ASN A 221 -1.20 -4.01 2.63
C ASN A 221 -0.16 -4.56 1.64
N MET A 222 1.11 -4.12 1.71
CA MET A 222 2.15 -4.59 0.80
C MET A 222 3.29 -5.32 1.54
N LEU A 223 4.09 -4.62 2.35
CA LEU A 223 5.32 -5.20 2.92
C LEU A 223 5.04 -6.37 3.84
N ALA A 224 4.15 -6.21 4.83
CA ALA A 224 3.78 -7.29 5.74
C ALA A 224 3.08 -8.44 5.01
N ALA A 225 2.17 -8.13 4.07
CA ALA A 225 1.49 -9.14 3.27
C ALA A 225 2.48 -9.97 2.44
N LEU A 226 3.41 -9.31 1.74
CA LEU A 226 4.45 -10.00 0.97
C LEU A 226 5.39 -10.81 1.86
N TYR A 227 5.77 -10.29 3.02
CA TYR A 227 6.64 -10.99 3.97
C TYR A 227 5.99 -12.27 4.52
N ILE A 228 4.69 -12.23 4.82
CA ILE A 228 3.93 -13.37 5.34
C ILE A 228 3.60 -14.40 4.26
N GLY A 229 3.53 -13.99 3.00
CA GLY A 229 3.13 -14.85 1.88
C GLY A 229 1.65 -14.71 1.50
N VAL A 230 1.05 -13.56 1.75
CA VAL A 230 -0.35 -13.23 1.46
C VAL A 230 -0.51 -12.70 0.04
N HIS A 231 -1.63 -12.97 -0.60
CA HIS A 231 -2.00 -12.43 -1.90
C HIS A 231 -2.75 -11.10 -1.73
N THR A 232 -2.18 -10.00 -2.24
CA THR A 232 -2.79 -8.67 -2.18
C THR A 232 -3.47 -8.31 -3.50
N HIS A 233 -4.78 -8.01 -3.45
CA HIS A 233 -5.54 -7.45 -4.57
C HIS A 233 -5.56 -5.93 -4.50
N ILE A 234 -4.98 -5.26 -5.49
CA ILE A 234 -4.80 -3.81 -5.54
C ILE A 234 -5.94 -3.20 -6.35
N LEU A 235 -6.69 -2.26 -5.77
CA LEU A 235 -7.80 -1.60 -6.44
C LEU A 235 -7.36 -0.40 -7.31
N GLY A 236 -6.15 0.09 -7.14
CA GLY A 236 -5.50 1.07 -8.01
C GLY A 236 -5.90 2.53 -7.76
N LYS A 237 -7.09 2.79 -7.28
CA LYS A 237 -7.60 4.12 -6.91
C LYS A 237 -8.67 3.97 -5.85
N VAL A 238 -8.99 5.08 -5.17
CA VAL A 238 -10.08 5.08 -4.17
C VAL A 238 -11.37 4.65 -4.86
N PRO A 239 -11.90 3.46 -4.53
CA PRO A 239 -13.06 2.91 -5.21
C PRO A 239 -14.34 3.58 -4.75
N SER A 240 -15.34 3.62 -5.64
CA SER A 240 -16.71 3.93 -5.22
C SER A 240 -17.19 2.86 -4.22
N PRO A 241 -18.12 3.18 -3.31
CA PRO A 241 -18.67 2.19 -2.38
C PRO A 241 -19.17 0.91 -3.05
N LYS A 242 -19.78 1.04 -4.25
CA LYS A 242 -20.26 -0.10 -5.03
C LYS A 242 -19.12 -1.03 -5.48
N ILE A 243 -18.03 -0.46 -5.98
CA ILE A 243 -16.85 -1.24 -6.41
C ILE A 243 -16.18 -1.90 -5.21
N LEU A 244 -16.05 -1.17 -4.10
CA LEU A 244 -15.46 -1.69 -2.87
C LEU A 244 -16.25 -2.88 -2.30
N MET A 245 -17.57 -2.75 -2.22
CA MET A 245 -18.44 -3.84 -1.75
C MET A 245 -18.37 -5.08 -2.66
N LYS A 246 -18.32 -4.87 -3.99
CA LYS A 246 -18.12 -5.96 -4.95
C LYS A 246 -16.78 -6.66 -4.72
N ALA A 247 -15.69 -5.90 -4.58
CA ALA A 247 -14.36 -6.45 -4.33
C ALA A 247 -14.31 -7.25 -3.01
N PHE A 248 -14.92 -6.74 -1.94
CA PHE A 248 -15.03 -7.49 -0.68
C PHE A 248 -15.78 -8.81 -0.83
N ALA A 249 -16.88 -8.83 -1.57
CA ALA A 249 -17.67 -10.03 -1.80
C ALA A 249 -16.91 -11.09 -2.61
N GLU A 250 -16.12 -10.67 -3.61
CA GLU A 250 -15.36 -11.55 -4.50
C GLU A 250 -14.06 -12.06 -3.83
N VAL A 251 -13.27 -11.16 -3.24
CA VAL A 251 -11.96 -11.51 -2.65
C VAL A 251 -12.11 -12.14 -1.26
N ARG A 252 -13.10 -11.71 -0.47
CA ARG A 252 -13.34 -12.17 0.91
C ARG A 252 -12.08 -12.07 1.77
N PRO A 253 -11.55 -10.86 1.98
CA PRO A 253 -10.26 -10.65 2.64
C PRO A 253 -10.25 -11.16 4.08
N VAL A 254 -9.08 -11.61 4.55
CA VAL A 254 -8.90 -12.09 5.94
C VAL A 254 -8.60 -10.98 6.94
N LEU A 255 -8.13 -9.83 6.43
CA LEU A 255 -7.85 -8.63 7.19
C LEU A 255 -8.26 -7.40 6.36
N ILE A 256 -8.83 -6.40 7.01
CA ILE A 256 -9.21 -5.14 6.37
C ILE A 256 -8.45 -3.99 7.03
N ILE A 257 -7.59 -3.34 6.25
CA ILE A 257 -6.89 -2.13 6.64
C ILE A 257 -7.66 -0.94 6.09
N SER A 258 -8.17 -0.07 6.96
CA SER A 258 -9.11 0.98 6.58
C SER A 258 -8.81 2.32 7.26
N VAL A 259 -9.55 3.33 6.85
CA VAL A 259 -9.55 4.67 7.46
C VAL A 259 -10.94 5.01 7.99
N PRO A 260 -11.07 5.92 8.99
CA PRO A 260 -12.35 6.27 9.61
C PRO A 260 -13.44 6.64 8.62
N LEU A 261 -13.12 7.43 7.62
CA LEU A 261 -14.06 7.94 6.62
C LEU A 261 -14.91 6.84 5.95
N ILE A 262 -14.31 5.67 5.68
CA ILE A 262 -15.01 4.56 5.03
C ILE A 262 -16.03 3.94 5.97
N LEU A 263 -15.65 3.67 7.22
CA LEU A 263 -16.56 3.10 8.21
C LEU A 263 -17.68 4.07 8.61
N GLU A 264 -17.36 5.37 8.72
CA GLU A 264 -18.33 6.41 9.00
C GLU A 264 -19.36 6.57 7.86
N LYS A 265 -18.91 6.45 6.60
CA LYS A 265 -19.84 6.40 5.45
C LYS A 265 -20.74 5.18 5.51
N ILE A 266 -20.20 3.99 5.78
CA ILE A 266 -20.99 2.76 5.94
C ILE A 266 -22.00 2.92 7.09
N TYR A 267 -21.56 3.47 8.23
CA TYR A 267 -22.43 3.72 9.37
C TYR A 267 -23.59 4.66 9.01
N LYS A 268 -23.28 5.81 8.44
CA LYS A 268 -24.29 6.83 8.05
C LYS A 268 -25.25 6.33 6.98
N GLN A 269 -24.75 5.64 5.97
CA GLN A 269 -25.56 5.24 4.80
C GLN A 269 -26.30 3.93 4.98
N SER A 270 -25.78 2.99 5.77
CA SER A 270 -26.34 1.64 5.87
C SER A 270 -26.88 1.30 7.26
N ILE A 271 -26.33 1.87 8.33
CA ILE A 271 -26.71 1.51 9.69
C ILE A 271 -27.74 2.48 10.27
N ILE A 272 -27.50 3.79 10.21
CA ILE A 272 -28.44 4.82 10.73
C ILE A 272 -29.84 4.62 10.16
N PRO A 273 -30.06 4.48 8.83
CA PRO A 273 -31.42 4.33 8.30
C PRO A 273 -32.15 3.09 8.82
N VAL A 274 -31.42 2.05 9.20
CA VAL A 274 -32.01 0.85 9.83
C VAL A 274 -32.40 1.14 11.27
N LEU A 275 -31.53 1.79 12.04
CA LEU A 275 -31.79 2.12 13.45
C LEU A 275 -32.94 3.11 13.64
N GLU A 276 -33.20 3.98 12.67
CA GLU A 276 -34.23 5.01 12.71
C GLU A 276 -35.62 4.48 12.40
N ARG A 277 -35.77 3.27 11.85
CA ARG A 277 -37.07 2.66 11.58
C ARG A 277 -37.86 2.49 12.89
N SER A 278 -39.15 2.91 12.92
CA SER A 278 -39.99 2.85 14.11
C SER A 278 -40.08 1.44 14.72
N SER A 279 -40.22 0.41 13.88
CA SER A 279 -40.19 -1.00 14.31
C SER A 279 -38.87 -1.39 15.01
N ILE A 280 -37.74 -0.95 14.48
CA ILE A 280 -36.40 -1.25 15.08
C ILE A 280 -36.27 -0.47 16.39
N LYS A 281 -36.66 0.81 16.45
CA LYS A 281 -36.62 1.59 17.69
C LYS A 281 -37.42 0.92 18.82
N THR A 282 -38.56 0.34 18.51
CA THR A 282 -39.36 -0.42 19.49
C THR A 282 -38.64 -1.68 19.96
N LEU A 283 -38.06 -2.45 19.03
CA LEU A 283 -37.32 -3.66 19.37
C LEU A 283 -36.08 -3.35 20.22
N LEU A 284 -35.43 -2.22 20.00
CA LEU A 284 -34.21 -1.81 20.74
C LEU A 284 -34.52 -1.44 22.22
N ARG A 285 -35.78 -1.16 22.59
CA ARG A 285 -36.18 -0.90 23.98
C ARG A 285 -36.21 -2.19 24.83
N ILE A 286 -36.38 -3.35 24.20
CA ILE A 286 -36.48 -4.64 24.88
C ILE A 286 -35.11 -5.29 24.89
N PRO A 287 -34.47 -5.56 26.05
CA PRO A 287 -33.07 -6.00 26.13
C PRO A 287 -32.73 -7.24 25.33
N LEU A 288 -33.66 -8.23 25.32
CA LEU A 288 -33.44 -9.49 24.57
C LEU A 288 -33.52 -9.27 23.06
N LEU A 289 -34.49 -8.50 22.58
CA LEU A 289 -34.68 -8.18 21.17
C LEU A 289 -33.58 -7.24 20.67
N ARG A 290 -33.10 -6.33 21.51
CA ARG A 290 -31.93 -5.49 21.21
C ARG A 290 -30.71 -6.30 20.88
N LYS A 291 -30.40 -7.36 21.66
CA LYS A 291 -29.29 -8.27 21.36
C LYS A 291 -29.45 -8.96 20.01
N LEU A 292 -30.68 -9.35 19.66
CA LEU A 292 -30.98 -9.98 18.37
C LEU A 292 -30.78 -8.98 17.22
N VAL A 293 -31.31 -7.76 17.33
CA VAL A 293 -31.13 -6.69 16.34
C VAL A 293 -29.64 -6.41 16.12
N TYR A 294 -28.87 -6.25 17.19
CA TYR A 294 -27.41 -6.02 17.09
C TYR A 294 -26.68 -7.18 16.43
N ARG A 295 -27.06 -8.42 16.69
CA ARG A 295 -26.49 -9.61 16.03
C ARG A 295 -26.79 -9.60 14.53
N VAL A 296 -28.01 -9.24 14.12
CA VAL A 296 -28.41 -9.14 12.70
C VAL A 296 -27.63 -8.02 12.00
N ILE A 297 -27.51 -6.85 12.63
CA ILE A 297 -26.75 -5.72 12.06
C ILE A 297 -25.28 -6.13 11.90
N ARG A 298 -24.66 -6.70 12.95
CA ARG A 298 -23.29 -7.18 12.88
C ARG A 298 -23.09 -8.18 11.74
N LYS A 299 -23.99 -9.17 11.64
CA LYS A 299 -23.90 -10.18 10.57
C LYS A 299 -23.97 -9.56 9.18
N LYS A 300 -24.95 -8.67 8.93
CA LYS A 300 -25.08 -7.99 7.64
C LYS A 300 -23.86 -7.14 7.31
N LEU A 301 -23.30 -6.43 8.29
CA LEU A 301 -22.08 -5.64 8.10
C LEU A 301 -20.88 -6.54 7.79
N THR A 302 -20.72 -7.64 8.52
CA THR A 302 -19.66 -8.60 8.29
C THR A 302 -19.79 -9.26 6.91
N ASP A 303 -20.97 -9.75 6.56
CA ASP A 303 -21.25 -10.34 5.25
C ASP A 303 -20.97 -9.35 4.11
N GLY A 304 -21.38 -8.08 4.27
CA GLY A 304 -21.15 -7.02 3.29
C GLY A 304 -19.65 -6.71 3.07
N LEU A 305 -18.81 -6.97 4.05
CA LEU A 305 -17.35 -6.82 3.95
C LEU A 305 -16.65 -8.14 3.61
N GLY A 306 -17.36 -9.10 3.00
CA GLY A 306 -16.81 -10.37 2.53
C GLY A 306 -16.94 -11.55 3.49
N GLY A 307 -17.29 -11.30 4.76
CA GLY A 307 -17.64 -12.33 5.75
C GLY A 307 -16.50 -13.21 6.27
N ASN A 308 -15.26 -12.96 5.88
CA ASN A 308 -14.12 -13.84 6.16
C ASN A 308 -13.00 -13.20 7.00
N PHE A 309 -13.08 -11.91 7.26
CA PHE A 309 -12.02 -11.20 7.97
C PHE A 309 -12.01 -11.49 9.48
N ARG A 310 -10.81 -11.54 10.04
CA ARG A 310 -10.57 -11.67 11.49
C ARG A 310 -10.73 -10.35 12.20
N GLU A 311 -10.31 -9.26 11.54
CA GLU A 311 -10.30 -7.93 12.14
C GLU A 311 -10.36 -6.82 11.07
N VAL A 312 -10.94 -5.69 11.45
CA VAL A 312 -10.83 -4.42 10.72
C VAL A 312 -9.96 -3.49 11.54
N ILE A 313 -8.81 -3.10 10.99
CA ILE A 313 -7.90 -2.14 11.63
C ILE A 313 -8.11 -0.78 10.99
N VAL A 314 -8.39 0.22 11.81
CA VAL A 314 -8.60 1.61 11.38
C VAL A 314 -7.46 2.47 11.85
N GLY A 315 -6.88 3.24 10.95
CA GLY A 315 -5.77 4.14 11.26
C GLY A 315 -5.81 5.41 10.41
N GLY A 316 -4.82 6.27 10.62
CA GLY A 316 -4.63 7.50 9.84
C GLY A 316 -5.41 8.72 10.33
N ALA A 317 -6.49 8.54 11.08
CA ALA A 317 -7.26 9.61 11.72
C ALA A 317 -8.09 9.07 12.90
N PRO A 318 -8.59 9.93 13.83
CA PRO A 318 -9.51 9.51 14.87
C PRO A 318 -10.85 9.01 14.30
N LEU A 319 -11.30 7.85 14.78
CA LEU A 319 -12.66 7.36 14.48
C LEU A 319 -13.68 8.09 15.33
N SER A 320 -14.80 8.50 14.73
CA SER A 320 -15.93 9.14 15.43
C SER A 320 -16.35 8.32 16.67
N THR A 321 -16.50 9.00 17.80
CA THR A 321 -16.91 8.39 19.09
C THR A 321 -18.19 7.59 18.97
N GLU A 322 -19.17 8.11 18.25
CA GLU A 322 -20.47 7.46 18.02
C GLU A 322 -20.30 6.13 17.28
N VAL A 323 -19.54 6.15 16.18
CA VAL A 323 -19.26 4.98 15.34
C VAL A 323 -18.45 3.94 16.11
N ALA A 324 -17.39 4.36 16.80
CA ALA A 324 -16.55 3.51 17.63
C ALA A 324 -17.37 2.80 18.73
N ALA A 325 -18.18 3.57 19.49
CA ALA A 325 -19.01 3.03 20.54
C ALA A 325 -20.10 2.08 20.02
N PHE A 326 -20.71 2.41 18.87
CA PHE A 326 -21.71 1.54 18.27
C PHE A 326 -21.14 0.23 17.77
N LEU A 327 -20.05 0.27 16.98
CA LEU A 327 -19.41 -0.93 16.43
C LEU A 327 -18.89 -1.84 17.55
N HIS A 328 -18.31 -1.26 18.60
CA HIS A 328 -17.90 -2.00 19.79
C HIS A 328 -19.10 -2.68 20.49
N ARG A 329 -20.20 -1.93 20.67
CA ARG A 329 -21.43 -2.43 21.32
C ARG A 329 -22.06 -3.62 20.60
N ILE A 330 -22.02 -3.63 19.28
CA ILE A 330 -22.55 -4.76 18.49
C ILE A 330 -21.56 -5.92 18.40
N GLY A 331 -20.34 -5.79 18.96
CA GLY A 331 -19.26 -6.78 18.90
C GLY A 331 -18.68 -6.96 17.51
N PHE A 332 -18.62 -5.89 16.70
CA PHE A 332 -17.96 -5.92 15.40
C PHE A 332 -16.43 -5.98 15.61
N PRO A 333 -15.69 -6.84 14.88
CA PRO A 333 -14.26 -7.04 15.11
C PRO A 333 -13.43 -5.86 14.56
N LEU A 334 -13.50 -4.74 15.27
CA LEU A 334 -12.85 -3.49 14.94
C LEU A 334 -11.79 -3.14 15.99
N THR A 335 -10.68 -2.60 15.54
CA THR A 335 -9.70 -1.90 16.38
C THR A 335 -9.23 -0.62 15.72
N VAL A 336 -8.72 0.31 16.53
CA VAL A 336 -8.04 1.51 16.06
C VAL A 336 -6.58 1.39 16.42
N GLY A 337 -5.71 1.50 15.39
CA GLY A 337 -4.29 1.64 15.56
C GLY A 337 -3.87 3.10 15.44
N TYR A 338 -2.81 3.47 16.13
CA TYR A 338 -2.21 4.80 16.04
C TYR A 338 -0.78 4.72 15.52
N GLY A 339 -0.45 5.66 14.65
CA GLY A 339 0.86 5.75 14.05
C GLY A 339 1.08 7.08 13.35
N MET A 340 2.28 7.28 12.88
CA MET A 340 2.70 8.45 12.10
C MET A 340 3.81 8.04 11.13
N THR A 341 3.99 8.80 10.07
CA THR A 341 4.97 8.48 9.02
C THR A 341 6.38 8.33 9.58
N GLU A 342 6.75 9.16 10.56
CA GLU A 342 8.04 9.15 11.24
C GLU A 342 8.34 7.87 12.03
N CYS A 343 7.31 7.04 12.27
CA CYS A 343 7.43 5.74 12.95
C CYS A 343 7.28 4.54 12.01
N ALA A 344 7.13 4.76 10.72
CA ALA A 344 7.11 3.81 9.59
C ALA A 344 6.04 2.68 9.59
N PRO A 345 4.79 2.81 10.03
CA PRO A 345 4.17 3.93 10.72
C PRO A 345 3.72 3.64 12.17
N LEU A 346 3.67 2.37 12.65
CA LEU A 346 2.86 1.96 13.78
C LEU A 346 3.53 2.28 15.13
N ILE A 347 2.77 2.91 16.03
CA ILE A 347 3.19 3.24 17.39
C ILE A 347 2.42 2.41 18.41
N SER A 348 1.10 2.23 18.20
CA SER A 348 0.28 1.50 19.15
C SER A 348 -0.84 0.72 18.45
N TYR A 349 -1.17 -0.40 19.08
CA TYR A 349 -2.22 -1.31 18.61
C TYR A 349 -2.73 -2.18 19.78
N SER A 350 -3.99 -2.57 19.73
CA SER A 350 -4.55 -3.64 20.53
C SER A 350 -5.53 -4.45 19.68
N ASN A 351 -5.49 -5.77 19.77
CA ASN A 351 -6.47 -6.63 19.10
C ASN A 351 -7.90 -6.23 19.50
N HIS A 352 -8.86 -6.34 18.59
CA HIS A 352 -10.26 -5.93 18.78
C HIS A 352 -10.92 -6.48 20.06
N ARG A 353 -10.48 -7.63 20.58
CA ARG A 353 -11.01 -8.22 21.82
C ARG A 353 -10.55 -7.45 23.08
N ARG A 354 -9.46 -6.69 22.98
CA ARG A 354 -8.89 -5.88 24.07
C ARG A 354 -9.00 -4.39 23.82
N TRP A 355 -9.41 -4.02 22.62
CA TRP A 355 -9.58 -2.62 22.26
C TRP A 355 -10.83 -2.04 22.94
N VAL A 356 -10.73 -0.81 23.40
CA VAL A 356 -11.84 -0.01 23.96
C VAL A 356 -12.02 1.24 23.09
N PRO A 357 -13.28 1.70 22.88
CA PRO A 357 -13.54 2.95 22.18
C PRO A 357 -12.74 4.12 22.74
N LEU A 358 -12.26 5.00 21.85
CA LEU A 358 -11.38 6.15 22.16
C LEU A 358 -9.94 5.78 22.57
N SER A 359 -9.59 4.51 22.63
CA SER A 359 -8.20 4.08 22.83
C SER A 359 -7.49 3.92 21.49
N ALA A 360 -6.23 4.34 21.44
CA ALA A 360 -5.32 4.06 20.34
C ALA A 360 -4.61 2.69 20.45
N GLY A 361 -4.94 1.91 21.47
CA GLY A 361 -4.27 0.66 21.79
C GLY A 361 -3.06 0.83 22.72
N ARG A 362 -2.32 -0.27 22.91
CA ARG A 362 -1.09 -0.30 23.71
C ARG A 362 0.10 0.09 22.83
N ALA A 363 1.07 0.79 23.43
CA ALA A 363 2.34 1.04 22.78
C ALA A 363 3.00 -0.27 22.35
N LEU A 364 3.67 -0.24 21.20
CA LEU A 364 4.46 -1.37 20.72
C LEU A 364 5.75 -1.48 21.54
N PRO A 365 6.32 -2.70 21.65
CA PRO A 365 7.58 -2.94 22.32
C PRO A 365 8.77 -2.29 21.62
#